data_3bccd7d193d312862b960d47d0bcb6a0
#
_entry.id   3bccd7d193d312862b960d47d0bcb6a0
#
_cell.length_a   1.000
_cell.length_b   1.000
_cell.length_c   1.000
_cell.angle_alpha   90.00
_cell.angle_beta   90.00
_cell.angle_gamma   90.00
#
_symmetry.space_group_name_H-M   'P 1'
#
loop_
_entity.id
_entity.type
_entity.pdbx_description
1 polymer ?
#
loop_
_entity_poly.entity_id
_entity_poly.type
_entity_poly.pdbx_seq_one_letter_code
_entity_poly.pdbx_strand_id
1 'polypeptide(L)'
;KIVKMENELKINNEDLIFEHEKIPFISYPYEWTFSQLKSAAIHHINFHLFLLEKNVTLIDASAYNIQFRGSQPIFIDLLSLKKYEDGEFWTGHKQFCENFLNPLILKSKKGINFNNWFRGNLEGIHTSDLNNVLSFFDKLSYNIFVHVFLLNILDAKPKKNKSLKVEEN
;
A
#
# COMPACT_ATOMS: atom_id res chain seq x y z
N LYS A 1 13.77 0.17 6.65
CA LYS A 1 14.40 1.49 6.85
C LYS A 1 13.49 2.56 6.28
N ILE A 2 13.48 3.73 6.89
CA ILE A 2 12.88 4.96 6.37
C ILE A 2 14.00 5.82 5.78
N VAL A 3 13.67 6.69 4.82
CA VAL A 3 14.64 7.66 4.30
C VAL A 3 15.18 8.52 5.45
N LYS A 4 16.50 8.65 5.52
CA LYS A 4 17.14 9.40 6.59
C LYS A 4 16.94 10.90 6.38
N MET A 5 16.49 11.60 7.42
CA MET A 5 16.48 13.05 7.45
C MET A 5 17.91 13.54 7.74
N GLU A 6 18.42 14.45 6.91
CA GLU A 6 19.76 15.01 7.06
C GLU A 6 19.74 16.36 7.77
N ASN A 7 18.80 17.24 7.40
CA ASN A 7 18.68 18.56 8.00
C ASN A 7 17.23 18.95 8.22
N GLU A 8 16.99 19.74 9.27
CA GLU A 8 15.74 20.46 9.54
C GLU A 8 16.04 21.97 9.47
N LEU A 9 15.39 22.66 8.53
CA LEU A 9 15.51 24.10 8.37
C LEU A 9 14.20 24.78 8.75
N LYS A 10 14.27 25.80 9.63
CA LYS A 10 13.13 26.67 9.94
C LYS A 10 13.29 27.97 9.17
N ILE A 11 12.41 28.22 8.22
CA ILE A 11 12.41 29.48 7.44
C ILE A 11 11.57 30.53 8.13
N ASN A 12 10.42 30.14 8.67
CA ASN A 12 9.55 30.97 9.51
C ASN A 12 9.08 30.16 10.73
N ASN A 13 8.42 30.79 11.70
CA ASN A 13 7.94 30.10 12.91
C ASN A 13 6.92 28.96 12.66
N GLU A 14 6.38 28.84 11.42
CA GLU A 14 5.34 27.89 11.05
C GLU A 14 5.78 26.87 9.99
N ASP A 15 6.91 27.11 9.29
CA ASP A 15 7.37 26.25 8.19
C ASP A 15 8.54 25.37 8.63
N LEU A 16 8.35 24.05 8.48
CA LEU A 16 9.39 23.05 8.66
C LEU A 16 9.83 22.50 7.30
N ILE A 17 11.12 22.65 6.99
CA ILE A 17 11.73 22.07 5.80
C ILE A 17 12.65 20.95 6.23
N PHE A 18 12.43 19.76 5.66
CA PHE A 18 13.26 18.59 5.90
C PHE A 18 14.10 18.28 4.66
N GLU A 19 15.40 18.18 4.83
CA GLU A 19 16.30 17.66 3.81
C GLU A 19 16.54 16.18 4.09
N HIS A 20 16.34 15.34 3.05
CA HIS A 20 16.55 13.91 3.12
C HIS A 20 17.73 13.48 2.26
N GLU A 21 18.36 12.38 2.66
CA GLU A 21 19.39 11.74 1.86
C GLU A 21 18.87 11.41 0.47
N LYS A 22 19.59 11.88 -0.55
CA LYS A 22 19.24 11.64 -1.96
C LYS A 22 19.31 10.15 -2.30
N ILE A 23 18.24 9.62 -2.90
CA ILE A 23 18.22 8.29 -3.49
C ILE A 23 18.82 8.38 -4.89
N PRO A 24 19.92 7.66 -5.17
CA PRO A 24 20.68 7.83 -6.42
C PRO A 24 19.91 7.40 -7.66
N PHE A 25 19.01 6.42 -7.52
CA PHE A 25 18.23 5.86 -8.61
C PHE A 25 16.78 5.66 -8.18
N ILE A 26 15.85 6.20 -8.96
CA ILE A 26 14.42 6.06 -8.74
C ILE A 26 13.91 4.92 -9.62
N SER A 27 13.15 4.01 -9.02
CA SER A 27 12.49 2.91 -9.71
C SER A 27 10.99 2.87 -9.39
N TYR A 28 10.22 2.35 -10.32
CA TYR A 28 8.76 2.31 -10.19
C TYR A 28 8.25 0.86 -10.06
N PRO A 29 7.11 0.61 -9.39
CA PRO A 29 6.57 -0.74 -9.20
C PRO A 29 6.41 -1.54 -10.50
N TYR A 30 6.10 -0.89 -11.61
CA TYR A 30 5.99 -1.53 -12.92
C TYR A 30 7.34 -1.95 -13.54
N GLU A 31 8.46 -1.56 -12.93
CA GLU A 31 9.82 -1.97 -13.33
C GLU A 31 10.38 -3.08 -12.45
N TRP A 32 9.74 -3.33 -11.30
CA TRP A 32 10.27 -4.25 -10.31
C TRP A 32 10.08 -5.72 -10.71
N THR A 33 11.05 -6.52 -10.34
CA THR A 33 10.93 -7.97 -10.37
C THR A 33 9.95 -8.46 -9.29
N PHE A 34 9.50 -9.71 -9.40
CA PHE A 34 8.69 -10.36 -8.36
C PHE A 34 9.35 -10.29 -6.98
N SER A 35 10.67 -10.54 -6.91
CA SER A 35 11.42 -10.51 -5.65
C SER A 35 11.50 -9.11 -5.05
N GLN A 36 11.64 -8.08 -5.88
CA GLN A 36 11.62 -6.69 -5.42
C GLN A 36 10.24 -6.31 -4.87
N LEU A 37 9.15 -6.60 -5.60
CA LEU A 37 7.81 -6.31 -5.10
C LEU A 37 7.51 -7.06 -3.80
N LYS A 38 7.90 -8.33 -3.70
CA LYS A 38 7.78 -9.11 -2.46
C LYS A 38 8.58 -8.49 -1.31
N SER A 39 9.82 -8.07 -1.56
CA SER A 39 10.66 -7.43 -0.56
C SER A 39 10.07 -6.09 -0.10
N ALA A 40 9.53 -5.31 -1.02
CA ALA A 40 8.82 -4.06 -0.72
C ALA A 40 7.57 -4.30 0.13
N ALA A 41 6.75 -5.31 -0.20
CA ALA A 41 5.58 -5.69 0.58
C ALA A 41 5.93 -6.08 2.03
N ILE A 42 6.93 -6.92 2.21
CA ILE A 42 7.42 -7.34 3.53
C ILE A 42 7.94 -6.14 4.31
N HIS A 43 8.72 -5.28 3.66
CA HIS A 43 9.23 -4.06 4.29
C HIS A 43 8.11 -3.14 4.75
N HIS A 44 7.09 -2.93 3.91
CA HIS A 44 5.93 -2.08 4.21
C HIS A 44 5.19 -2.58 5.45
N ILE A 45 4.87 -3.88 5.51
CA ILE A 45 4.19 -4.48 6.66
C ILE A 45 5.05 -4.40 7.94
N ASN A 46 6.33 -4.75 7.86
CA ASN A 46 7.22 -4.69 9.02
C ASN A 46 7.38 -3.26 9.53
N PHE A 47 7.43 -2.28 8.62
CA PHE A 47 7.47 -0.87 9.00
C PHE A 47 6.16 -0.43 9.65
N HIS A 48 5.00 -0.83 9.11
CA HIS A 48 3.70 -0.55 9.73
C HIS A 48 3.58 -1.17 11.13
N LEU A 49 3.97 -2.43 11.32
CA LEU A 49 3.99 -3.07 12.64
C LEU A 49 4.88 -2.32 13.63
N PHE A 50 6.08 -1.92 13.21
CA PHE A 50 6.96 -1.09 14.03
C PHE A 50 6.32 0.25 14.42
N LEU A 51 5.59 0.89 13.51
CA LEU A 51 4.88 2.14 13.80
C LEU A 51 3.74 1.94 14.80
N LEU A 52 2.98 0.85 14.68
CA LEU A 52 1.90 0.53 15.62
C LEU A 52 2.41 0.38 17.05
N GLU A 53 3.61 -0.17 17.25
CA GLU A 53 4.26 -0.21 18.58
C GLU A 53 4.56 1.20 19.15
N LYS A 54 4.53 2.21 18.29
CA LYS A 54 4.73 3.63 18.64
C LYS A 54 3.43 4.44 18.63
N ASN A 55 2.28 3.77 18.60
CA ASN A 55 0.97 4.41 18.45
C ASN A 55 0.84 5.28 17.19
N VAL A 56 1.49 4.85 16.09
CA VAL A 56 1.43 5.48 14.77
C VAL A 56 0.96 4.45 13.75
N THR A 57 0.16 4.87 12.78
CA THR A 57 -0.30 4.04 11.66
C THR A 57 0.02 4.67 10.32
N LEU A 58 0.10 3.86 9.27
CA LEU A 58 0.18 4.31 7.87
C LEU A 58 -1.23 4.45 7.31
N ILE A 59 -1.55 5.60 6.75
CA ILE A 59 -2.83 5.85 6.07
C ILE A 59 -2.78 5.53 4.58
N ASP A 60 -1.58 5.52 3.99
CA ASP A 60 -1.33 5.20 2.59
C ASP A 60 -0.38 3.99 2.49
N ALA A 61 -0.77 3.02 1.69
CA ALA A 61 -0.03 1.78 1.46
C ALA A 61 0.38 1.59 -0.01
N SER A 62 0.61 2.70 -0.71
CA SER A 62 1.07 2.69 -2.09
C SER A 62 2.46 2.05 -2.23
N ALA A 63 2.64 1.25 -3.28
CA ALA A 63 3.96 0.74 -3.64
C ALA A 63 4.93 1.85 -4.08
N TYR A 64 4.41 2.99 -4.51
CA TYR A 64 5.20 4.17 -4.89
C TYR A 64 5.85 4.86 -3.69
N ASN A 65 5.42 4.55 -2.46
CA ASN A 65 6.04 5.03 -1.23
C ASN A 65 7.29 4.22 -0.83
N ILE A 66 7.70 3.27 -1.66
CA ILE A 66 8.91 2.48 -1.50
C ILE A 66 9.89 2.79 -2.63
N GLN A 67 11.16 2.95 -2.26
CA GLN A 67 12.29 3.00 -3.18
C GLN A 67 13.35 1.98 -2.79
N PHE A 68 14.32 1.75 -3.67
CA PHE A 68 15.39 0.81 -3.40
C PHE A 68 16.76 1.48 -3.35
N ARG A 69 17.58 1.07 -2.37
CA ARG A 69 19.01 1.31 -2.35
C ARG A 69 19.72 -0.03 -2.52
N GLY A 70 20.21 -0.29 -3.72
CA GLY A 70 20.63 -1.65 -4.11
C GLY A 70 19.45 -2.61 -4.01
N SER A 71 19.55 -3.66 -3.21
CA SER A 71 18.49 -4.63 -2.96
C SER A 71 17.59 -4.28 -1.76
N GLN A 72 17.86 -3.20 -1.03
CA GLN A 72 17.19 -2.86 0.22
C GLN A 72 16.02 -1.89 -0.04
N PRO A 73 14.78 -2.25 0.28
CA PRO A 73 13.65 -1.34 0.20
C PRO A 73 13.74 -0.28 1.30
N ILE A 74 13.32 0.93 0.98
CA ILE A 74 13.30 2.10 1.86
C ILE A 74 11.94 2.77 1.71
N PHE A 75 11.25 3.05 2.82
CA PHE A 75 10.03 3.84 2.84
C PHE A 75 10.36 5.33 2.75
N ILE A 76 9.68 6.07 1.86
CA ILE A 76 10.03 7.46 1.53
C ILE A 76 8.94 8.49 1.83
N ASP A 77 7.72 8.06 2.13
CA ASP A 77 6.60 8.98 2.37
C ASP A 77 6.31 9.17 3.86
N LEU A 78 6.82 10.28 4.42
CA LEU A 78 6.58 10.63 5.82
C LEU A 78 5.17 11.22 6.05
N LEU A 79 4.50 11.70 5.01
CA LEU A 79 3.17 12.31 5.12
C LEU A 79 2.06 11.27 5.31
N SER A 80 2.36 10.01 5.02
CA SER A 80 1.44 8.88 5.27
C SER A 80 1.33 8.46 6.73
N LEU A 81 2.05 9.12 7.64
CA LEU A 81 2.04 8.79 9.06
C LEU A 81 0.89 9.51 9.79
N LYS A 82 0.13 8.77 10.60
CA LYS A 82 -0.97 9.30 11.43
C LYS A 82 -0.87 8.69 12.84
N LYS A 83 -1.29 9.42 13.86
CA LYS A 83 -1.49 8.86 15.20
C LYS A 83 -2.52 7.72 15.11
N TYR A 84 -2.19 6.57 15.68
CA TYR A 84 -3.10 5.43 15.78
C TYR A 84 -4.11 5.65 16.92
N GLU A 85 -5.37 5.28 16.69
CA GLU A 85 -6.42 5.25 17.69
C GLU A 85 -6.84 3.79 17.94
N ASP A 86 -6.93 3.39 19.21
CA ASP A 86 -7.25 2.01 19.58
C ASP A 86 -8.56 1.52 18.96
N GLY A 87 -8.51 0.36 18.29
CA GLY A 87 -9.65 -0.22 17.60
C GLY A 87 -9.87 0.30 16.18
N GLU A 88 -9.05 1.22 15.70
CA GLU A 88 -9.10 1.71 14.33
C GLU A 88 -8.69 0.61 13.33
N PHE A 89 -9.49 0.42 12.28
CA PHE A 89 -9.11 -0.44 11.16
C PHE A 89 -8.05 0.25 10.29
N TRP A 90 -7.07 -0.52 9.83
CA TRP A 90 -6.07 0.00 8.92
C TRP A 90 -6.68 0.46 7.57
N THR A 91 -6.72 1.76 7.35
CA THR A 91 -7.30 2.37 6.15
C THR A 91 -6.52 2.02 4.88
N GLY A 92 -5.20 1.80 4.98
CA GLY A 92 -4.34 1.38 3.87
C GLY A 92 -4.48 -0.09 3.44
N HIS A 93 -5.29 -0.92 4.15
CA HIS A 93 -5.36 -2.36 3.89
C HIS A 93 -5.76 -2.70 2.45
N LYS A 94 -6.81 -2.07 1.91
CA LYS A 94 -7.26 -2.29 0.53
C LYS A 94 -6.16 -1.93 -0.47
N GLN A 95 -5.56 -0.77 -0.31
CA GLN A 95 -4.49 -0.29 -1.18
C GLN A 95 -3.25 -1.22 -1.10
N PHE A 96 -2.90 -1.71 0.10
CA PHE A 96 -1.86 -2.72 0.25
C PHE A 96 -2.18 -4.00 -0.52
N CYS A 97 -3.42 -4.47 -0.46
CA CYS A 97 -3.84 -5.62 -1.25
C CYS A 97 -3.68 -5.37 -2.76
N GLU A 98 -4.15 -4.23 -3.25
CA GLU A 98 -4.14 -3.89 -4.68
C GLU A 98 -2.72 -3.59 -5.21
N ASN A 99 -1.87 -2.97 -4.40
CA ASN A 99 -0.50 -2.61 -4.79
C ASN A 99 0.53 -3.74 -4.58
N PHE A 100 0.31 -4.64 -3.63
CA PHE A 100 1.32 -5.66 -3.31
C PHE A 100 0.77 -7.09 -3.41
N LEU A 101 -0.29 -7.44 -2.66
CA LEU A 101 -0.78 -8.81 -2.59
C LEU A 101 -1.32 -9.31 -3.92
N ASN A 102 -2.20 -8.55 -4.55
CA ASN A 102 -2.85 -8.94 -5.79
C ASN A 102 -1.85 -9.18 -6.93
N PRO A 103 -0.87 -8.29 -7.17
CA PRO A 103 0.20 -8.54 -8.14
C PRO A 103 1.03 -9.80 -7.83
N LEU A 104 1.38 -10.01 -6.56
CA LEU A 104 2.14 -11.19 -6.13
C LEU A 104 1.34 -12.48 -6.31
N ILE A 105 0.04 -12.47 -5.99
CA ILE A 105 -0.87 -13.61 -6.20
C ILE A 105 -1.02 -13.89 -7.70
N LEU A 106 -1.26 -12.87 -8.53
CA LEU A 106 -1.39 -13.01 -9.97
C LEU A 106 -0.15 -13.71 -10.56
N LYS A 107 1.04 -13.23 -10.21
CA LYS A 107 2.28 -13.82 -10.71
C LYS A 107 2.49 -15.23 -10.18
N SER A 108 2.27 -15.47 -8.88
CA SER A 108 2.54 -16.78 -8.26
C SER A 108 1.55 -17.87 -8.68
N LYS A 109 0.26 -17.53 -8.89
CA LYS A 109 -0.79 -18.50 -9.22
C LYS A 109 -1.02 -18.66 -10.72
N LYS A 110 -0.84 -17.61 -11.48
CA LYS A 110 -1.15 -17.62 -12.94
C LYS A 110 0.09 -17.43 -13.83
N GLY A 111 1.26 -17.16 -13.27
CA GLY A 111 2.46 -16.88 -14.07
C GLY A 111 2.42 -15.53 -14.82
N ILE A 112 1.33 -14.75 -14.66
CA ILE A 112 1.12 -13.50 -15.37
C ILE A 112 1.95 -12.39 -14.72
N ASN A 113 2.68 -11.63 -15.53
CA ASN A 113 3.47 -10.50 -15.06
C ASN A 113 2.56 -9.32 -14.71
N PHE A 114 2.77 -8.73 -13.54
CA PHE A 114 2.00 -7.58 -13.06
C PHE A 114 2.44 -6.24 -13.65
N ASN A 115 3.64 -6.17 -14.22
CA ASN A 115 4.27 -4.93 -14.68
C ASN A 115 3.39 -4.11 -15.65
N ASN A 116 2.80 -4.77 -16.66
CA ASN A 116 1.92 -4.12 -17.62
C ASN A 116 0.62 -3.62 -16.98
N TRP A 117 0.14 -4.31 -15.95
CA TRP A 117 -1.05 -3.90 -15.21
C TRP A 117 -0.79 -2.59 -14.46
N PHE A 118 0.34 -2.50 -13.74
CA PHE A 118 0.75 -1.26 -13.07
C PHE A 118 0.95 -0.08 -14.04
N ARG A 119 1.42 -0.32 -15.27
CA ARG A 119 1.51 0.74 -16.28
C ARG A 119 0.15 1.26 -16.72
N GLY A 120 -0.86 0.41 -16.77
CA GLY A 120 -2.23 0.78 -17.11
C GLY A 120 -3.03 1.36 -15.95
N ASN A 121 -2.66 1.02 -14.71
CA ASN A 121 -3.33 1.47 -13.51
C ASN A 121 -2.34 1.62 -12.35
N LEU A 122 -2.03 2.86 -11.97
CA LEU A 122 -1.08 3.16 -10.89
C LEU A 122 -1.56 2.71 -9.51
N GLU A 123 -2.87 2.51 -9.34
CA GLU A 123 -3.46 1.93 -8.12
C GLU A 123 -3.22 0.42 -7.99
N GLY A 124 -2.52 -0.19 -8.96
CA GLY A 124 -2.19 -1.60 -8.96
C GLY A 124 -3.25 -2.49 -9.58
N ILE A 125 -3.50 -3.67 -9.02
CA ILE A 125 -4.48 -4.63 -9.53
C ILE A 125 -5.70 -4.64 -8.61
N HIS A 126 -6.84 -4.18 -9.12
CA HIS A 126 -8.07 -4.20 -8.34
C HIS A 126 -8.44 -5.64 -7.92
N THR A 127 -8.96 -5.76 -6.71
CA THR A 127 -9.35 -7.05 -6.15
C THR A 127 -10.41 -7.76 -6.99
N SER A 128 -11.34 -7.01 -7.63
CA SER A 128 -12.32 -7.53 -8.58
C SER A 128 -11.66 -8.19 -9.80
N ASP A 129 -10.64 -7.53 -10.36
CA ASP A 129 -9.96 -8.01 -11.56
C ASP A 129 -9.19 -9.31 -11.28
N LEU A 130 -8.45 -9.32 -10.17
CA LEU A 130 -7.78 -10.52 -9.72
C LEU A 130 -8.79 -11.65 -9.45
N ASN A 131 -9.91 -11.36 -8.79
CA ASN A 131 -10.95 -12.35 -8.50
C ASN A 131 -11.52 -12.98 -9.77
N ASN A 132 -11.64 -12.24 -10.87
CA ASN A 132 -12.11 -12.74 -12.15
C ASN A 132 -11.10 -13.66 -12.85
N VAL A 133 -9.81 -13.46 -12.62
CA VAL A 133 -8.71 -14.26 -13.20
C VAL A 133 -8.45 -15.55 -12.41
N LEU A 134 -8.70 -15.52 -11.09
CA LEU A 134 -8.47 -16.69 -10.22
C LEU A 134 -9.52 -17.78 -10.45
N SER A 135 -9.05 -19.04 -10.53
CA SER A 135 -9.92 -20.21 -10.56
C SER A 135 -10.54 -20.49 -9.18
N PHE A 136 -11.56 -21.33 -9.17
CA PHE A 136 -12.18 -21.78 -7.90
C PHE A 136 -11.15 -22.40 -6.94
N PHE A 137 -10.25 -23.24 -7.47
CA PHE A 137 -9.21 -23.89 -6.65
C PHE A 137 -8.20 -22.90 -6.05
N ASP A 138 -7.85 -21.83 -6.77
CA ASP A 138 -6.97 -20.78 -6.22
C ASP A 138 -7.61 -20.09 -5.00
N LYS A 139 -8.94 -19.90 -5.05
CA LYS A 139 -9.72 -19.23 -4.01
C LYS A 139 -9.90 -20.07 -2.72
N LEU A 140 -9.61 -21.37 -2.77
CA LEU A 140 -9.65 -22.24 -1.58
C LEU A 140 -8.47 -21.99 -0.62
N SER A 141 -7.43 -21.29 -1.06
CA SER A 141 -6.36 -20.86 -0.14
C SER A 141 -6.89 -19.81 0.83
N TYR A 142 -6.71 -20.04 2.16
CA TYR A 142 -7.20 -19.14 3.20
C TYR A 142 -6.85 -17.66 2.96
N ASN A 143 -5.59 -17.38 2.64
CA ASN A 143 -5.14 -16.00 2.40
C ASN A 143 -5.82 -15.36 1.18
N ILE A 144 -6.01 -16.12 0.10
CA ILE A 144 -6.71 -15.63 -1.09
C ILE A 144 -8.19 -15.45 -0.80
N PHE A 145 -8.79 -16.38 -0.07
CA PHE A 145 -10.18 -16.29 0.34
C PHE A 145 -10.43 -15.01 1.14
N VAL A 146 -9.61 -14.73 2.16
CA VAL A 146 -9.78 -13.54 3.02
C VAL A 146 -9.47 -12.24 2.29
N HIS A 147 -8.31 -12.16 1.64
CA HIS A 147 -7.80 -10.88 1.11
C HIS A 147 -8.24 -10.56 -0.33
N VAL A 148 -8.80 -11.53 -1.05
CA VAL A 148 -9.30 -11.32 -2.41
C VAL A 148 -10.80 -11.55 -2.47
N PHE A 149 -11.26 -12.77 -2.18
CA PHE A 149 -12.67 -13.13 -2.37
C PHE A 149 -13.60 -12.38 -1.40
N LEU A 150 -13.29 -12.40 -0.10
CA LEU A 150 -14.10 -11.72 0.91
C LEU A 150 -14.09 -10.20 0.74
N LEU A 151 -12.93 -9.60 0.46
CA LEU A 151 -12.83 -8.16 0.17
C LEU A 151 -13.66 -7.78 -1.05
N ASN A 152 -13.61 -8.57 -2.13
CA ASN A 152 -14.42 -8.31 -3.32
C ASN A 152 -15.93 -8.32 -3.01
N ILE A 153 -16.40 -9.23 -2.15
CA ILE A 153 -17.81 -9.26 -1.73
C ILE A 153 -18.17 -8.02 -0.87
N LEU A 154 -17.27 -7.60 0.01
CA LEU A 154 -17.51 -6.45 0.89
C LEU A 154 -17.51 -5.14 0.11
N ASP A 155 -16.63 -4.98 -0.86
CA ASP A 155 -16.58 -3.79 -1.72
C ASP A 155 -17.77 -3.71 -2.68
N ALA A 156 -18.32 -4.85 -3.13
CA ALA A 156 -19.49 -4.90 -4.00
C ALA A 156 -20.81 -4.49 -3.30
N LYS A 157 -20.84 -4.42 -1.97
CA LYS A 157 -22.02 -3.95 -1.25
C LYS A 157 -22.14 -2.43 -1.41
N PRO A 158 -23.33 -1.89 -1.83
CA PRO A 158 -23.50 -0.46 -1.96
C PRO A 158 -23.26 0.21 -0.61
N LYS A 159 -22.35 1.18 -0.57
CA LYS A 159 -22.18 2.06 0.60
C LYS A 159 -23.53 2.74 0.84
N LYS A 160 -24.21 2.42 1.94
CA LYS A 160 -25.39 3.16 2.38
C LYS A 160 -24.95 4.61 2.53
N ASN A 161 -25.36 5.46 1.59
CA ASN A 161 -25.24 6.90 1.72
C ASN A 161 -25.98 7.29 3.02
N LYS A 162 -25.22 7.68 4.05
CA LYS A 162 -25.76 8.51 5.11
C LYS A 162 -26.09 9.85 4.44
N SER A 163 -27.34 10.00 4.00
CA SER A 163 -27.88 11.30 3.64
C SER A 163 -27.69 12.21 4.85
N LEU A 164 -26.78 13.18 4.72
CA LEU A 164 -26.72 14.34 5.60
C LEU A 164 -28.10 15.02 5.45
N LYS A 165 -28.93 14.91 6.48
CA LYS A 165 -30.07 15.80 6.63
C LYS A 165 -29.49 17.19 6.86
N VAL A 166 -29.53 18.02 5.84
CA VAL A 166 -29.38 19.46 6.00
C VAL A 166 -30.66 19.91 6.74
N GLU A 167 -30.52 20.24 8.01
CA GLU A 167 -31.55 21.01 8.73
C GLU A 167 -31.46 22.44 8.21
N GLU A 168 -32.44 22.82 7.40
CA GLU A 168 -32.72 24.22 7.08
C GLU A 168 -33.26 24.89 8.36
N ASN A 169 -32.51 25.86 8.87
CA ASN A 169 -33.00 26.91 9.79
C ASN A 169 -32.97 28.24 9.05
#